data_dcd74d96f09a096f39467c1b46523c06
#
_entry.id   dcd74d96f09a096f39467c1b46523c06
#
_cell.length_a   1.000
_cell.length_b   1.000
_cell.length_c   1.000
_cell.angle_alpha   90.00
_cell.angle_beta   90.00
_cell.angle_gamma   90.00
#
_symmetry.space_group_name_H-M   'P 1'
#
loop_
_entity.id
_entity.type
_entity.pdbx_description
1 polymer ?
#
loop_
_entity_poly.entity_id
_entity_poly.type
_entity_poly.pdbx_seq_one_letter_code
_entity_poly.pdbx_strand_id
1 'polypeptide(L)'
;AFGKHLIYHFDSGEALHIHLGLFGKIRKQKLPAAESRGAVRVRIVGDTHLIDINGPNICEILVEHEFMDLINRIGPDVLRSDANPTLAFEKIKKSKAPIGRLIMDQTVMAGIGNIYRSEILWRQSVHPKTPGYRIDQRTFHRIWEDARALLTIGVEHNAIITVDGARASSRRYRERVNIFAKEVCPECKGKIRRFEISNRRAFVCEI
;
A
#
# COMPACT_ATOMS: atom_id res chain seq x y z
N ALA A 1 1.15 -6.18 -11.19
CA ALA A 1 0.31 -5.88 -10.02
C ALA A 1 -0.47 -4.59 -10.27
N PHE A 2 -1.59 -4.45 -9.59
CA PHE A 2 -2.41 -3.24 -9.55
C PHE A 2 -2.67 -2.91 -8.08
N GLY A 3 -2.01 -1.90 -7.54
CA GLY A 3 -2.00 -1.60 -6.12
C GLY A 3 -1.54 -2.82 -5.31
N LYS A 4 -2.43 -3.35 -4.49
CA LYS A 4 -2.17 -4.53 -3.64
C LYS A 4 -2.69 -5.84 -4.23
N HIS A 5 -3.13 -5.83 -5.48
CA HIS A 5 -3.64 -6.99 -6.20
C HIS A 5 -2.53 -7.55 -7.08
N LEU A 6 -2.10 -8.78 -6.81
CA LEU A 6 -1.19 -9.54 -7.64
C LEU A 6 -2.02 -10.31 -8.67
N ILE A 7 -1.65 -10.20 -9.93
CA ILE A 7 -2.32 -10.89 -11.03
C ILE A 7 -1.27 -11.67 -11.80
N TYR A 8 -1.50 -12.96 -11.99
CA TYR A 8 -0.70 -13.85 -12.81
C TYR A 8 -1.58 -14.38 -13.94
N HIS A 9 -1.28 -13.97 -15.17
CA HIS A 9 -1.96 -14.46 -16.37
C HIS A 9 -1.39 -15.79 -16.81
N PHE A 10 -2.28 -16.70 -17.19
CA PHE A 10 -1.93 -17.99 -17.78
C PHE A 10 -2.21 -17.97 -19.29
N ASP A 11 -1.53 -18.85 -20.02
CA ASP A 11 -1.74 -19.01 -21.48
C ASP A 11 -3.15 -19.52 -21.81
N SER A 12 -3.86 -20.10 -20.84
CA SER A 12 -5.28 -20.49 -20.95
C SER A 12 -6.27 -19.32 -21.04
N GLY A 13 -5.79 -18.08 -20.81
CA GLY A 13 -6.62 -16.86 -20.79
C GLY A 13 -7.19 -16.53 -19.41
N GLU A 14 -6.97 -17.38 -18.42
CA GLU A 14 -7.36 -17.13 -17.02
C GLU A 14 -6.30 -16.33 -16.29
N ALA A 15 -6.66 -15.74 -15.15
CA ALA A 15 -5.75 -15.03 -14.29
C ALA A 15 -5.88 -15.45 -12.82
N LEU A 16 -4.78 -15.77 -12.17
CA LEU A 16 -4.76 -15.97 -10.73
C LEU A 16 -4.67 -14.60 -10.05
N HIS A 17 -5.70 -14.27 -9.30
CA HIS A 17 -5.79 -13.07 -8.48
C HIS A 17 -5.45 -13.36 -7.03
N ILE A 18 -4.51 -12.60 -6.46
CA ILE A 18 -4.10 -12.72 -5.07
C ILE A 18 -4.11 -11.35 -4.41
N HIS A 19 -4.76 -11.27 -3.25
CA HIS A 19 -4.65 -10.14 -2.34
C HIS A 19 -4.20 -10.64 -0.97
N LEU A 20 -3.00 -10.28 -0.55
CA LEU A 20 -2.39 -10.81 0.69
C LEU A 20 -3.14 -10.38 1.96
N GLY A 21 -3.80 -9.22 1.95
CA GLY A 21 -4.43 -8.67 3.13
C GLY A 21 -3.42 -8.29 4.22
N LEU A 22 -3.75 -8.59 5.48
CA LEU A 22 -2.87 -8.29 6.62
C LEU A 22 -1.93 -9.44 6.99
N PHE A 23 -2.33 -10.66 6.74
CA PHE A 23 -1.66 -11.87 7.24
C PHE A 23 -1.05 -12.71 6.15
N GLY A 24 -1.44 -12.49 4.89
CA GLY A 24 -0.92 -13.22 3.75
C GLY A 24 0.59 -13.01 3.57
N LYS A 25 1.30 -14.08 3.21
CA LYS A 25 2.75 -14.08 3.03
C LYS A 25 3.14 -14.84 1.76
N ILE A 26 4.12 -14.31 1.06
CA ILE A 26 4.79 -14.98 -0.06
C ILE A 26 6.12 -15.52 0.45
N ARG A 27 6.38 -16.79 0.22
CA ARG A 27 7.64 -17.45 0.57
C ARG A 27 8.27 -18.02 -0.69
N LYS A 28 9.45 -17.51 -1.06
CA LYS A 28 10.27 -18.04 -2.14
C LYS A 28 11.32 -19.00 -1.56
N GLN A 29 11.46 -20.19 -2.14
CA GLN A 29 12.44 -21.18 -1.74
C GLN A 29 13.15 -21.70 -2.98
N LYS A 30 14.44 -22.03 -2.85
CA LYS A 30 15.22 -22.70 -3.89
C LYS A 30 14.91 -24.21 -3.87
N LEU A 31 14.87 -24.83 -5.03
CA LEU A 31 14.72 -26.28 -5.15
C LEU A 31 16.06 -27.01 -4.92
N PRO A 32 16.06 -28.24 -4.33
CA PRO A 32 14.91 -28.92 -3.73
C PRO A 32 14.44 -28.21 -2.44
N ALA A 33 13.13 -28.07 -2.27
CA ALA A 33 12.56 -27.33 -1.16
C ALA A 33 11.90 -28.28 -0.15
N ALA A 34 11.85 -27.83 1.10
CA ALA A 34 11.13 -28.53 2.15
C ALA A 34 9.60 -28.58 1.87
N GLU A 35 8.93 -29.47 2.59
CA GLU A 35 7.48 -29.53 2.55
C GLU A 35 6.79 -28.20 2.89
N SER A 36 5.56 -28.04 2.41
CA SER A 36 4.77 -26.84 2.67
C SER A 36 4.51 -26.68 4.17
N ARG A 37 4.68 -25.46 4.68
CA ARG A 37 4.38 -25.15 6.07
C ARG A 37 3.23 -24.14 6.18
N GLY A 38 2.26 -24.45 7.02
CA GLY A 38 1.09 -23.61 7.30
C GLY A 38 0.02 -23.70 6.22
N ALA A 39 -0.89 -22.70 6.19
CA ALA A 39 -2.02 -22.67 5.28
C ALA A 39 -1.61 -22.16 3.88
N VAL A 40 -0.93 -23.00 3.10
CA VAL A 40 -0.58 -22.71 1.71
C VAL A 40 -1.86 -22.81 0.86
N ARG A 41 -2.20 -21.72 0.17
CA ARG A 41 -3.35 -21.66 -0.76
C ARG A 41 -2.92 -21.92 -2.19
N VAL A 42 -1.71 -21.46 -2.56
CA VAL A 42 -1.13 -21.67 -3.88
C VAL A 42 0.35 -21.99 -3.73
N ARG A 43 0.81 -22.99 -4.48
CA ARG A 43 2.22 -23.29 -4.71
C ARG A 43 2.52 -23.20 -6.20
N ILE A 44 3.45 -22.32 -6.55
CA ILE A 44 3.94 -22.17 -7.91
C ILE A 44 5.34 -22.75 -7.97
N VAL A 45 5.55 -23.77 -8.82
CA VAL A 45 6.83 -24.48 -8.95
C VAL A 45 7.44 -24.10 -10.31
N GLY A 46 8.64 -23.57 -10.29
CA GLY A 46 9.48 -23.36 -11.47
C GLY A 46 10.70 -24.30 -11.44
N ASP A 47 11.60 -24.13 -12.38
CA ASP A 47 12.76 -25.04 -12.55
C ASP A 47 13.74 -24.98 -11.38
N THR A 48 13.97 -23.84 -10.79
CA THR A 48 14.97 -23.62 -9.74
C THR A 48 14.40 -23.16 -8.41
N HIS A 49 13.19 -22.68 -8.40
CA HIS A 49 12.54 -22.12 -7.22
C HIS A 49 11.06 -22.48 -7.18
N LEU A 50 10.51 -22.45 -5.97
CA LEU A 50 9.09 -22.46 -5.75
C LEU A 50 8.65 -21.23 -4.94
N ILE A 51 7.38 -20.89 -5.08
CA ILE A 51 6.71 -19.82 -4.34
C ILE A 51 5.49 -20.40 -3.65
N ASP A 52 5.43 -20.29 -2.32
CA ASP A 52 4.27 -20.61 -1.51
C ASP A 52 3.54 -19.31 -1.11
N ILE A 53 2.24 -19.28 -1.32
CA ILE A 53 1.36 -18.19 -0.91
C ILE A 53 0.51 -18.69 0.25
N ASN A 54 0.79 -18.14 1.44
CA ASN A 54 0.17 -18.55 2.68
C ASN A 54 -0.88 -17.53 3.14
N GLY A 55 -2.07 -17.99 3.49
CA GLY A 55 -3.13 -17.21 4.13
C GLY A 55 -3.49 -15.89 3.46
N PRO A 56 -3.57 -15.80 2.12
CA PRO A 56 -4.03 -14.60 1.45
C PRO A 56 -5.50 -14.33 1.77
N ASN A 57 -5.89 -13.05 1.74
CA ASN A 57 -7.29 -12.64 1.94
C ASN A 57 -8.16 -12.99 0.73
N ILE A 58 -7.59 -12.88 -0.47
CA ILE A 58 -8.20 -13.29 -1.74
C ILE A 58 -7.20 -14.19 -2.47
N CYS A 59 -7.71 -15.28 -3.02
CA CYS A 59 -6.98 -16.21 -3.86
C CYS A 59 -7.99 -16.93 -4.74
N GLU A 60 -8.14 -16.50 -5.97
CA GLU A 60 -9.17 -16.94 -6.91
C GLU A 60 -8.65 -16.93 -8.35
N ILE A 61 -9.29 -17.71 -9.20
CA ILE A 61 -9.07 -17.66 -10.65
C ILE A 61 -10.15 -16.76 -11.24
N LEU A 62 -9.74 -15.80 -12.04
CA LEU A 62 -10.62 -14.88 -12.77
C LEU A 62 -10.59 -15.23 -14.25
N VAL A 63 -11.75 -15.22 -14.88
CA VAL A 63 -11.87 -15.15 -16.32
C VAL A 63 -11.71 -13.69 -16.78
N GLU A 64 -11.54 -13.48 -18.09
CA GLU A 64 -11.18 -12.17 -18.62
C GLU A 64 -12.14 -11.04 -18.20
N HIS A 65 -13.46 -11.25 -18.27
CA HIS A 65 -14.41 -10.22 -17.88
C HIS A 65 -14.34 -9.86 -16.39
N GLU A 66 -14.14 -10.85 -15.50
CA GLU A 66 -13.98 -10.62 -14.05
C GLU A 66 -12.69 -9.86 -13.75
N PHE A 67 -11.61 -10.18 -14.47
CA PHE A 67 -10.36 -9.43 -14.40
C PHE A 67 -10.56 -7.97 -14.84
N MET A 68 -11.23 -7.73 -15.95
CA MET A 68 -11.53 -6.38 -16.42
C MET A 68 -12.39 -5.60 -15.41
N ASP A 69 -13.39 -6.22 -14.82
CA ASP A 69 -14.22 -5.63 -13.76
C ASP A 69 -13.40 -5.28 -12.51
N LEU A 70 -12.45 -6.12 -12.14
CA LEU A 70 -11.53 -5.84 -11.04
C LEU A 70 -10.68 -4.60 -11.35
N ILE A 71 -10.03 -4.55 -12.51
CA ILE A 71 -9.14 -3.45 -12.88
C ILE A 71 -9.90 -2.13 -13.01
N ASN A 72 -11.10 -2.15 -13.58
CA ASN A 72 -11.95 -0.96 -13.72
C ASN A 72 -12.39 -0.36 -12.38
N ARG A 73 -12.44 -1.16 -11.31
CA ARG A 73 -12.77 -0.69 -9.95
C ARG A 73 -11.57 -0.11 -9.21
N ILE A 74 -10.35 -0.53 -9.57
CA ILE A 74 -9.13 -0.05 -8.91
C ILE A 74 -8.81 1.36 -9.39
N GLY A 75 -8.57 2.27 -8.46
CA GLY A 75 -8.11 3.63 -8.77
C GLY A 75 -6.68 3.64 -9.33
N PRO A 76 -6.21 4.81 -9.80
CA PRO A 76 -4.85 4.95 -10.30
C PRO A 76 -3.81 4.42 -9.31
N ASP A 77 -2.97 3.49 -9.77
CA ASP A 77 -1.88 2.93 -8.98
C ASP A 77 -0.68 3.87 -9.04
N VAL A 78 -0.26 4.33 -7.88
CA VAL A 78 0.82 5.32 -7.73
C VAL A 78 2.14 4.88 -8.37
N LEU A 79 2.41 3.58 -8.44
CA LEU A 79 3.66 3.03 -8.98
C LEU A 79 3.63 2.80 -10.50
N ARG A 80 2.46 2.84 -11.13
CA ARG A 80 2.37 2.63 -12.57
C ARG A 80 2.71 3.91 -13.34
N SER A 81 3.45 3.74 -14.42
CA SER A 81 3.83 4.84 -15.32
C SER A 81 2.65 5.40 -16.12
N ASP A 82 1.63 4.56 -16.36
CA ASP A 82 0.40 4.90 -17.08
C ASP A 82 -0.71 5.43 -16.16
N ALA A 83 -0.44 5.57 -14.85
CA ALA A 83 -1.44 6.08 -13.92
C ALA A 83 -1.76 7.56 -14.18
N ASN A 84 -3.06 7.86 -14.21
CA ASN A 84 -3.54 9.25 -14.30
C ASN A 84 -3.94 9.78 -12.91
N PRO A 85 -3.11 10.60 -12.25
CA PRO A 85 -3.40 11.14 -10.92
C PRO A 85 -4.62 12.04 -10.89
N THR A 86 -5.01 12.65 -12.02
CA THR A 86 -6.19 13.52 -12.10
C THR A 86 -7.46 12.76 -11.73
N LEU A 87 -7.57 11.49 -12.09
CA LEU A 87 -8.73 10.66 -11.73
C LEU A 87 -8.88 10.49 -10.20
N ALA A 88 -7.77 10.35 -9.51
CA ALA A 88 -7.76 10.28 -8.04
C ALA A 88 -8.12 11.65 -7.43
N PHE A 89 -7.53 12.72 -7.94
CA PHE A 89 -7.80 14.08 -7.47
C PHE A 89 -9.27 14.47 -7.60
N GLU A 90 -9.89 14.18 -8.74
CA GLU A 90 -11.31 14.48 -8.98
C GLU A 90 -12.24 13.75 -8.01
N LYS A 91 -11.93 12.49 -7.66
CA LYS A 91 -12.68 11.76 -6.63
C LYS A 91 -12.48 12.38 -5.23
N ILE A 92 -11.24 12.75 -4.89
CA ILE A 92 -10.90 13.38 -3.61
C ILE A 92 -11.61 14.74 -3.48
N LYS A 93 -11.49 15.60 -4.47
CA LYS A 93 -12.04 16.97 -4.45
C LYS A 93 -13.57 17.02 -4.30
N LYS A 94 -14.27 16.00 -4.78
CA LYS A 94 -15.74 15.88 -4.65
C LYS A 94 -16.18 15.29 -3.31
N SER A 95 -15.25 14.83 -2.46
CA SER A 95 -15.57 14.08 -1.26
C SER A 95 -15.52 14.91 0.02
N LYS A 96 -16.51 14.71 0.89
CA LYS A 96 -16.52 15.22 2.27
C LYS A 96 -15.76 14.30 3.24
N ALA A 97 -15.39 13.09 2.81
CA ALA A 97 -14.67 12.15 3.65
C ALA A 97 -13.26 12.66 3.98
N PRO A 98 -12.70 12.23 5.13
CA PRO A 98 -11.33 12.58 5.52
C PRO A 98 -10.29 12.11 4.49
N ILE A 99 -9.30 12.95 4.20
CA ILE A 99 -8.21 12.59 3.26
C ILE A 99 -7.50 11.31 3.68
N GLY A 100 -7.32 11.09 4.97
CA GLY A 100 -6.72 9.87 5.48
C GLY A 100 -7.51 8.59 5.19
N ARG A 101 -8.82 8.68 4.92
CA ARG A 101 -9.63 7.59 4.38
C ARG A 101 -9.44 7.46 2.88
N LEU A 102 -9.55 8.58 2.16
CA LEU A 102 -9.57 8.63 0.70
C LEU A 102 -8.29 8.08 0.06
N ILE A 103 -7.11 8.48 0.55
CA ILE A 103 -5.84 7.98 0.00
C ILE A 103 -5.57 6.50 0.31
N MET A 104 -6.32 5.90 1.22
CA MET A 104 -6.23 4.48 1.55
C MET A 104 -7.28 3.62 0.84
N ASP A 105 -8.27 4.27 0.26
CA ASP A 105 -9.31 3.62 -0.55
C ASP A 105 -8.73 3.25 -1.92
N GLN A 106 -8.59 1.95 -2.16
CA GLN A 106 -7.98 1.43 -3.38
C GLN A 106 -8.78 1.76 -4.65
N THR A 107 -10.04 2.17 -4.52
CA THR A 107 -10.86 2.66 -5.64
C THR A 107 -10.59 4.12 -5.98
N VAL A 108 -9.99 4.88 -5.06
CA VAL A 108 -9.60 6.28 -5.24
C VAL A 108 -8.15 6.36 -5.69
N MET A 109 -7.26 5.67 -4.98
CA MET A 109 -5.82 5.74 -5.15
C MET A 109 -5.19 4.41 -4.70
N ALA A 110 -4.66 3.61 -5.63
CA ALA A 110 -4.18 2.28 -5.31
C ALA A 110 -2.73 2.27 -4.78
N GLY A 111 -2.41 1.25 -3.97
CA GLY A 111 -1.07 1.02 -3.42
C GLY A 111 -0.90 1.45 -1.96
N ILE A 112 -1.43 2.60 -1.56
CA ILE A 112 -1.22 3.15 -0.22
C ILE A 112 -1.87 2.27 0.86
N GLY A 113 -1.09 2.00 1.92
CA GLY A 113 -1.53 1.31 3.12
C GLY A 113 -1.50 2.21 4.36
N ASN A 114 -1.90 1.64 5.49
CA ASN A 114 -2.07 2.37 6.74
C ASN A 114 -0.81 3.09 7.23
N ILE A 115 0.35 2.48 7.02
CA ILE A 115 1.64 3.07 7.42
C ILE A 115 1.94 4.27 6.52
N TYR A 116 1.97 4.06 5.23
CA TYR A 116 2.23 5.12 4.25
C TYR A 116 1.24 6.27 4.37
N ARG A 117 -0.06 5.99 4.66
CA ARG A 117 -1.04 7.04 4.94
C ARG A 117 -0.57 8.02 6.01
N SER A 118 -0.12 7.51 7.17
CA SER A 118 0.31 8.35 8.29
C SER A 118 1.59 9.11 7.94
N GLU A 119 2.55 8.43 7.33
CA GLU A 119 3.85 8.98 6.96
C GLU A 119 3.73 10.09 5.90
N ILE A 120 3.00 9.82 4.80
CA ILE A 120 2.80 10.77 3.70
C ILE A 120 2.07 12.02 4.20
N LEU A 121 0.97 11.86 4.93
CA LEU A 121 0.20 13.01 5.40
C LEU A 121 1.00 13.87 6.38
N TRP A 122 1.80 13.24 7.26
CA TRP A 122 2.70 13.97 8.14
C TRP A 122 3.78 14.72 7.35
N ARG A 123 4.47 14.08 6.42
CA ARG A 123 5.50 14.69 5.57
C ARG A 123 4.96 15.88 4.76
N GLN A 124 3.69 15.82 4.38
CA GLN A 124 3.02 16.89 3.64
C GLN A 124 2.29 17.91 4.53
N SER A 125 2.41 17.79 5.86
CA SER A 125 1.74 18.66 6.85
C SER A 125 0.22 18.73 6.63
N VAL A 126 -0.39 17.59 6.30
CA VAL A 126 -1.84 17.46 6.06
C VAL A 126 -2.47 16.66 7.20
N HIS A 127 -3.39 17.28 7.92
CA HIS A 127 -4.09 16.57 8.98
C HIS A 127 -5.02 15.49 8.38
N PRO A 128 -4.95 14.23 8.83
CA PRO A 128 -5.68 13.12 8.19
C PRO A 128 -7.20 13.24 8.25
N LYS A 129 -7.77 14.07 9.12
CA LYS A 129 -9.20 14.39 9.15
C LYS A 129 -9.61 15.50 8.19
N THR A 130 -8.68 16.15 7.47
CA THR A 130 -9.01 17.18 6.48
C THR A 130 -9.96 16.59 5.44
N PRO A 131 -11.14 17.21 5.19
CA PRO A 131 -12.05 16.75 4.16
C PRO A 131 -11.43 16.81 2.77
N GLY A 132 -11.72 15.84 1.92
CA GLY A 132 -11.14 15.74 0.58
C GLY A 132 -11.36 17.02 -0.25
N TYR A 133 -12.55 17.64 -0.18
CA TYR A 133 -12.86 18.86 -0.94
C TYR A 133 -11.98 20.07 -0.55
N ARG A 134 -11.30 20.03 0.59
CA ARG A 134 -10.35 21.09 1.02
C ARG A 134 -8.93 20.86 0.51
N ILE A 135 -8.65 19.72 -0.09
CA ILE A 135 -7.34 19.43 -0.68
C ILE A 135 -7.27 20.12 -2.03
N ASP A 136 -6.37 21.07 -2.16
CA ASP A 136 -6.08 21.72 -3.45
C ASP A 136 -5.20 20.84 -4.34
N GLN A 137 -5.11 21.19 -5.61
CA GLN A 137 -4.34 20.43 -6.60
C GLN A 137 -2.85 20.36 -6.26
N ARG A 138 -2.27 21.44 -5.73
CA ARG A 138 -0.85 21.49 -5.35
C ARG A 138 -0.56 20.54 -4.18
N THR A 139 -1.40 20.55 -3.16
CA THR A 139 -1.29 19.64 -2.01
C THR A 139 -1.47 18.19 -2.44
N PHE A 140 -2.47 17.91 -3.30
CA PHE A 140 -2.66 16.57 -3.84
C PHE A 140 -1.43 16.09 -4.64
N HIS A 141 -0.87 16.95 -5.49
CA HIS A 141 0.32 16.60 -6.27
C HIS A 141 1.51 16.23 -5.37
N ARG A 142 1.75 16.99 -4.29
CA ARG A 142 2.77 16.64 -3.30
C ARG A 142 2.51 15.28 -2.63
N ILE A 143 1.27 15.03 -2.24
CA ILE A 143 0.86 13.73 -1.66
C ILE A 143 1.14 12.59 -2.65
N TRP A 144 0.81 12.79 -3.92
CA TRP A 144 1.01 11.79 -4.98
C TRP A 144 2.49 11.49 -5.22
N GLU A 145 3.31 12.51 -5.38
CA GLU A 145 4.75 12.34 -5.64
C GLU A 145 5.50 11.75 -4.44
N ASP A 146 5.16 12.18 -3.22
CA ASP A 146 5.73 11.58 -2.01
C ASP A 146 5.31 10.10 -1.86
N ALA A 147 4.06 9.78 -2.17
CA ALA A 147 3.59 8.40 -2.20
C ALA A 147 4.37 7.55 -3.22
N ARG A 148 4.57 8.07 -4.43
CA ARG A 148 5.35 7.39 -5.47
C ARG A 148 6.78 7.13 -5.01
N ALA A 149 7.47 8.15 -4.50
CA ALA A 149 8.84 8.02 -4.02
C ALA A 149 8.96 6.98 -2.90
N LEU A 150 8.13 7.08 -1.88
CA LEU A 150 8.19 6.17 -0.74
C LEU A 150 7.80 4.73 -1.08
N LEU A 151 6.82 4.53 -1.96
CA LEU A 151 6.41 3.20 -2.40
C LEU A 151 7.47 2.57 -3.32
N THR A 152 8.16 3.35 -4.16
CA THR A 152 9.29 2.88 -4.98
C THR A 152 10.41 2.34 -4.07
N ILE A 153 10.83 3.11 -3.07
CA ILE A 153 11.81 2.67 -2.07
C ILE A 153 11.33 1.38 -1.38
N GLY A 154 10.04 1.32 -1.05
CA GLY A 154 9.44 0.16 -0.41
C GLY A 154 9.52 -1.11 -1.25
N VAL A 155 9.32 -1.01 -2.57
CA VAL A 155 9.44 -2.12 -3.52
C VAL A 155 10.90 -2.54 -3.70
N GLU A 156 11.80 -1.60 -3.93
CA GLU A 156 13.23 -1.86 -4.13
C GLU A 156 13.86 -2.60 -2.95
N HIS A 157 13.48 -2.22 -1.75
CA HIS A 157 14.05 -2.80 -0.52
C HIS A 157 13.20 -3.89 0.12
N ASN A 158 12.03 -4.21 -0.45
CA ASN A 158 11.04 -5.11 0.15
C ASN A 158 10.76 -4.75 1.64
N ALA A 159 10.71 -3.46 1.94
CA ALA A 159 10.58 -2.94 3.31
C ALA A 159 9.95 -1.55 3.31
N ILE A 160 9.13 -1.25 4.31
CA ILE A 160 8.60 0.10 4.48
C ILE A 160 9.70 0.99 5.09
N ILE A 161 10.12 2.00 4.32
CA ILE A 161 11.12 2.99 4.69
C ILE A 161 10.58 4.35 4.31
N THR A 162 10.44 5.24 5.29
CA THR A 162 9.91 6.59 5.09
C THR A 162 10.81 7.69 5.70
N VAL A 163 11.83 7.27 6.45
CA VAL A 163 12.87 8.14 6.99
C VAL A 163 14.00 8.26 5.97
N ASP A 164 14.38 9.47 5.63
CA ASP A 164 15.46 9.73 4.68
C ASP A 164 16.79 9.18 5.20
N GLY A 165 17.53 8.46 4.35
CA GLY A 165 18.80 7.83 4.70
C GLY A 165 18.70 6.60 5.60
N ALA A 166 17.50 6.15 5.99
CA ALA A 166 17.35 4.92 6.75
C ALA A 166 17.72 3.68 5.93
N ARG A 167 18.43 2.74 6.54
CA ARG A 167 18.83 1.50 5.88
C ARG A 167 17.72 0.45 5.96
N ALA A 168 17.46 -0.24 4.88
CA ALA A 168 16.52 -1.38 4.84
C ALA A 168 16.92 -2.50 5.81
N SER A 169 18.23 -2.65 6.08
CA SER A 169 18.80 -3.60 7.03
C SER A 169 18.58 -3.23 8.49
N SER A 170 18.07 -2.04 8.81
CA SER A 170 17.70 -1.70 10.19
C SER A 170 16.69 -2.72 10.72
N ARG A 171 17.09 -3.49 11.74
CA ARG A 171 16.25 -4.54 12.36
C ARG A 171 15.00 -3.97 13.03
N ARG A 172 15.07 -2.72 13.47
CA ARG A 172 13.97 -2.07 14.19
C ARG A 172 13.08 -1.33 13.21
N TYR A 173 11.88 -1.84 12.98
CA TYR A 173 10.87 -1.20 12.15
C TYR A 173 10.66 0.30 12.49
N ARG A 174 10.70 0.66 13.78
CA ARG A 174 10.54 2.05 14.24
C ARG A 174 11.63 3.01 13.74
N GLU A 175 12.80 2.51 13.36
CA GLU A 175 13.88 3.34 12.83
C GLU A 175 13.65 3.73 11.36
N ARG A 176 12.77 3.00 10.67
CA ARG A 176 12.44 3.20 9.26
C ARG A 176 11.23 4.08 8.99
N VAL A 177 10.48 4.47 10.04
CA VAL A 177 9.28 5.29 9.94
C VAL A 177 9.39 6.54 10.82
N ASN A 178 8.72 7.63 10.41
CA ASN A 178 8.77 8.91 11.13
C ASN A 178 7.81 8.95 12.31
N ILE A 179 6.51 8.73 12.08
CA ILE A 179 5.50 8.89 13.13
C ILE A 179 4.67 7.62 13.41
N PHE A 180 4.62 6.68 12.48
CA PHE A 180 3.77 5.50 12.64
C PHE A 180 4.18 4.67 13.87
N ALA A 181 3.23 4.44 14.78
CA ALA A 181 3.44 3.72 16.04
C ALA A 181 4.50 4.33 16.97
N LYS A 182 4.81 5.63 16.83
CA LYS A 182 5.64 6.41 17.76
C LYS A 182 4.79 7.26 18.69
N GLU A 183 5.41 7.76 19.75
CA GLU A 183 4.77 8.61 20.76
C GLU A 183 5.19 10.07 20.63
N VAL A 184 6.40 10.30 20.09
CA VAL A 184 7.01 11.63 19.98
C VAL A 184 7.35 11.93 18.53
N CYS A 185 7.00 13.11 18.06
CA CYS A 185 7.32 13.61 16.73
C CYS A 185 8.84 13.84 16.60
N PRO A 186 9.46 13.34 15.51
CA PRO A 186 10.90 13.53 15.32
C PRO A 186 11.30 14.99 15.07
N GLU A 187 10.39 15.81 14.52
CA GLU A 187 10.65 17.23 14.21
C GLU A 187 10.38 18.13 15.42
N CYS A 188 9.12 18.26 15.82
CA CYS A 188 8.74 19.24 16.85
C CYS A 188 8.87 18.72 18.30
N LYS A 189 9.19 17.43 18.50
CA LYS A 189 9.26 16.75 19.81
C LYS A 189 7.91 16.68 20.55
N GLY A 190 6.84 17.16 19.93
CA GLY A 190 5.49 17.08 20.48
C GLY A 190 4.93 15.65 20.48
N LYS A 191 3.86 15.45 21.22
CA LYS A 191 3.18 14.15 21.33
C LYS A 191 2.48 13.79 20.03
N ILE A 192 2.68 12.56 19.55
CA ILE A 192 1.91 11.99 18.43
C ILE A 192 0.59 11.47 18.99
N ARG A 193 -0.51 11.98 18.47
CA ARG A 193 -1.84 11.49 18.77
C ARG A 193 -2.24 10.35 17.84
N ARG A 194 -3.10 9.49 18.34
CA ARG A 194 -3.66 8.35 17.60
C ARG A 194 -5.17 8.34 17.75
N PHE A 195 -5.84 8.09 16.64
CA PHE A 195 -7.28 7.94 16.55
C PHE A 195 -7.64 6.97 15.42
N GLU A 196 -8.90 6.65 15.27
CA GLU A 196 -9.35 5.73 14.23
C GLU A 196 -9.92 6.46 13.01
N ILE A 197 -9.54 5.99 11.83
CA ILE A 197 -10.17 6.32 10.55
C ILE A 197 -10.43 5.01 9.83
N SER A 198 -11.69 4.71 9.53
CA SER A 198 -12.12 3.49 8.84
C SER A 198 -11.56 2.21 9.50
N ASN A 199 -11.76 2.09 10.82
CA ASN A 199 -11.32 0.95 11.65
C ASN A 199 -9.81 0.71 11.63
N ARG A 200 -9.02 1.75 11.33
CA ARG A 200 -7.55 1.69 11.35
C ARG A 200 -6.96 2.87 12.10
N ARG A 201 -5.98 2.57 12.96
CA ARG A 201 -5.26 3.60 13.72
C ARG A 201 -4.52 4.54 12.77
N ALA A 202 -4.83 5.82 12.87
CA ALA A 202 -4.08 6.91 12.26
C ALA A 202 -3.19 7.57 13.32
N PHE A 203 -2.02 8.02 12.90
CA PHE A 203 -1.05 8.73 13.75
C PHE A 203 -0.90 10.14 13.18
N VAL A 204 -0.84 11.14 14.06
CA VAL A 204 -0.73 12.55 13.66
C VAL A 204 0.09 13.34 14.67
N CYS A 205 0.90 14.26 14.17
CA CYS A 205 1.48 15.35 14.95
C CYS A 205 0.54 16.56 14.81
N GLU A 206 0.16 17.18 15.92
CA GLU A 206 -0.80 18.30 15.92
C GLU A 206 -0.13 19.69 16.04
N ILE A 207 1.21 19.71 16.01
CA ILE A 207 2.01 20.94 16.06
C ILE A 207 2.55 21.23 14.68
#